data_63119fe7611195cc2e98f5f30a44d59c
#
_entry.id   63119fe7611195cc2e98f5f30a44d59c
#
_cell.length_a   1.000
_cell.length_b   1.000
_cell.length_c   1.000
_cell.angle_alpha   90.00
_cell.angle_beta   90.00
_cell.angle_gamma   90.00
#
_symmetry.space_group_name_H-M   'P 1'
#
loop_
_entity.id
_entity.type
_entity.pdbx_description
1 polymer ?
#
loop_
_entity_poly.entity_id
_entity_poly.type
_entity_poly.pdbx_seq_one_letter_code
_entity_poly.pdbx_strand_id
1 'polypeptide(L)'
;ALDLDPSRRPRWRFREGGSDAVWGNAGDALIVSEPYANRHGTRAGGVVRLRTDRGERAFPVTGVFYDYGSSAGVVVMSRRTYDRFWDDRRISSLAIEVKPDADPGAVMAALRERAAGSQDVVVRSNRALREASLQIFDRTFAITGVLRTLTVAVAFIGMLAALMALGLERAREIGVLRTLGLTPRQVWVLVTAQTGLMGLLAGLLAVPGGLLLAWVLVFIINRRSFGWTMPIDLSPAILLQGVALSVLAAVLAGLYPAWRMATAVPAEALRDE
;
A
#
# COMPACT_ATOMS: atom_id res chain seq x y z
N ALA A 1 -23.73 -15.57 -6.03
CA ALA A 1 -24.74 -14.82 -6.81
C ALA A 1 -25.24 -13.63 -6.03
N LEU A 2 -25.54 -12.53 -6.71
CA LEU A 2 -26.02 -11.30 -6.09
C LEU A 2 -27.38 -10.92 -6.69
N ASP A 3 -28.30 -10.56 -5.81
CA ASP A 3 -29.55 -9.89 -6.19
C ASP A 3 -29.38 -8.38 -5.90
N LEU A 4 -29.31 -7.58 -6.95
CA LEU A 4 -29.04 -6.16 -6.84
C LEU A 4 -30.14 -5.37 -7.51
N ASP A 5 -30.68 -4.39 -6.79
CA ASP A 5 -31.53 -3.37 -7.37
C ASP A 5 -30.74 -2.62 -8.47
N PRO A 6 -31.28 -2.52 -9.70
CA PRO A 6 -30.62 -1.81 -10.79
C PRO A 6 -30.23 -0.35 -10.46
N SER A 7 -31.00 0.31 -9.58
CA SER A 7 -30.72 1.68 -9.13
C SER A 7 -29.60 1.79 -8.10
N ARG A 8 -29.18 0.66 -7.49
CA ARG A 8 -28.27 0.59 -6.34
C ARG A 8 -27.07 -0.32 -6.57
N ARG A 9 -26.64 -0.41 -7.83
CA ARG A 9 -25.49 -1.25 -8.16
C ARG A 9 -24.23 -0.78 -7.46
N PRO A 10 -23.40 -1.70 -6.90
CA PRO A 10 -22.10 -1.35 -6.35
C PRO A 10 -21.24 -0.67 -7.42
N ARG A 11 -20.57 0.39 -7.05
CA ARG A 11 -19.58 1.06 -7.93
C ARG A 11 -18.30 0.25 -7.95
N TRP A 12 -18.30 -0.86 -8.67
CA TRP A 12 -17.06 -1.62 -8.87
C TRP A 12 -16.08 -0.85 -9.74
N ARG A 13 -14.82 -0.92 -9.38
CA ARG A 13 -13.75 -0.45 -10.25
C ARG A 13 -13.36 -1.60 -11.17
N PHE A 14 -13.58 -1.45 -12.45
CA PHE A 14 -13.22 -2.45 -13.45
C PHE A 14 -11.80 -2.20 -13.97
N ARG A 15 -11.08 -3.30 -14.19
CA ARG A 15 -9.84 -3.34 -14.95
C ARG A 15 -10.15 -3.45 -16.44
N GLU A 16 -11.13 -4.27 -16.79
CA GLU A 16 -11.57 -4.55 -18.16
C GLU A 16 -13.09 -4.74 -18.16
N GLY A 17 -13.77 -4.25 -19.22
CA GLY A 17 -15.22 -4.46 -19.40
C GLY A 17 -16.11 -3.74 -18.40
N GLY A 18 -17.23 -4.36 -18.07
CA GLY A 18 -18.22 -3.79 -17.16
C GLY A 18 -19.23 -4.83 -16.65
N SER A 19 -20.19 -4.37 -15.86
CA SER A 19 -21.19 -5.22 -15.20
C SER A 19 -22.59 -5.18 -15.80
N ASP A 20 -22.87 -4.31 -16.78
CA ASP A 20 -24.22 -4.04 -17.24
C ASP A 20 -24.94 -5.28 -17.81
N ALA A 21 -24.20 -6.12 -18.52
CA ALA A 21 -24.74 -7.36 -19.08
C ALA A 21 -25.11 -8.42 -18.02
N VAL A 22 -24.49 -8.37 -16.81
CA VAL A 22 -24.78 -9.34 -15.74
C VAL A 22 -26.17 -9.15 -15.17
N TRP A 23 -26.61 -7.89 -15.01
CA TRP A 23 -27.93 -7.56 -14.49
C TRP A 23 -28.90 -7.06 -15.57
N GLY A 24 -28.47 -7.02 -16.82
CA GLY A 24 -29.35 -6.74 -17.97
C GLY A 24 -30.15 -7.96 -18.38
N ASN A 25 -31.02 -7.77 -19.37
CA ASN A 25 -31.85 -8.85 -19.95
C ASN A 25 -31.06 -9.72 -20.98
N ALA A 26 -29.80 -9.43 -21.21
CA ALA A 26 -29.02 -9.90 -22.35
C ALA A 26 -28.30 -11.25 -22.15
N GLY A 27 -28.64 -12.04 -21.15
CA GLY A 27 -28.09 -13.40 -21.03
C GLY A 27 -27.46 -13.75 -19.68
N ASP A 28 -26.91 -14.96 -19.60
CA ASP A 28 -26.32 -15.53 -18.39
C ASP A 28 -24.84 -15.15 -18.30
N ALA A 29 -24.56 -13.85 -18.16
CA ALA A 29 -23.19 -13.32 -18.07
C ALA A 29 -22.70 -13.26 -16.62
N LEU A 30 -21.37 -13.22 -16.47
CA LEU A 30 -20.72 -13.04 -15.19
C LEU A 30 -19.55 -12.04 -15.27
N ILE A 31 -19.14 -11.56 -14.11
CA ILE A 31 -17.90 -10.82 -13.94
C ILE A 31 -16.99 -11.58 -12.98
N VAL A 32 -15.69 -11.41 -13.17
CA VAL A 32 -14.67 -12.09 -12.35
C VAL A 32 -13.78 -11.06 -11.67
N SER A 33 -13.25 -11.42 -10.51
CA SER A 33 -12.25 -10.59 -9.87
C SER A 33 -10.89 -10.71 -10.56
N GLU A 34 -10.02 -9.73 -10.38
CA GLU A 34 -8.67 -9.74 -10.94
C GLU A 34 -7.86 -10.96 -10.50
N PRO A 35 -7.87 -11.41 -9.22
CA PRO A 35 -7.19 -12.64 -8.81
C PRO A 35 -7.67 -13.87 -9.57
N TYR A 36 -8.98 -13.99 -9.78
CA TYR A 36 -9.54 -15.08 -10.58
C TYR A 36 -9.03 -15.03 -12.03
N ALA A 37 -9.12 -13.83 -12.64
CA ALA A 37 -8.69 -13.61 -14.01
C ALA A 37 -7.21 -13.95 -14.21
N ASN A 38 -6.34 -13.50 -13.30
CA ASN A 38 -4.90 -13.77 -13.36
C ASN A 38 -4.56 -15.26 -13.15
N ARG A 39 -5.28 -15.96 -12.27
CA ARG A 39 -5.04 -17.38 -11.96
C ARG A 39 -5.50 -18.30 -13.09
N HIS A 40 -6.64 -18.01 -13.69
CA HIS A 40 -7.27 -18.82 -14.72
C HIS A 40 -7.03 -18.34 -16.15
N GLY A 41 -6.25 -17.25 -16.34
CA GLY A 41 -5.99 -16.68 -17.67
C GLY A 41 -7.22 -16.11 -18.35
N THR A 42 -8.25 -15.72 -17.59
CA THR A 42 -9.53 -15.23 -18.12
C THR A 42 -9.49 -13.71 -18.31
N ARG A 43 -10.20 -13.21 -19.34
CA ARG A 43 -10.33 -11.79 -19.65
C ARG A 43 -11.79 -11.43 -19.94
N ALA A 44 -12.10 -10.15 -19.99
CA ALA A 44 -13.39 -9.68 -20.52
C ALA A 44 -13.56 -10.14 -21.98
N GLY A 45 -14.74 -10.63 -22.35
CA GLY A 45 -15.01 -11.28 -23.62
C GLY A 45 -14.68 -12.77 -23.66
N GLY A 46 -14.01 -13.30 -22.64
CA GLY A 46 -13.73 -14.73 -22.49
C GLY A 46 -14.94 -15.51 -21.95
N VAL A 47 -14.71 -16.78 -21.66
CA VAL A 47 -15.73 -17.70 -21.15
C VAL A 47 -15.20 -18.45 -19.94
N VAL A 48 -16.03 -18.58 -18.90
CA VAL A 48 -15.76 -19.41 -17.73
C VAL A 48 -16.72 -20.59 -17.73
N ARG A 49 -16.18 -21.79 -17.59
CA ARG A 49 -16.98 -23.02 -17.42
C ARG A 49 -17.18 -23.29 -15.95
N LEU A 50 -18.44 -23.43 -15.53
CA LEU A 50 -18.81 -23.74 -14.17
C LEU A 50 -19.64 -25.04 -14.14
N ARG A 51 -19.39 -25.84 -13.13
CA ARG A 51 -20.22 -27.01 -12.84
C ARG A 51 -21.51 -26.53 -12.16
N THR A 52 -22.63 -26.83 -12.75
CA THR A 52 -23.98 -26.54 -12.25
C THR A 52 -24.72 -27.83 -11.91
N ASP A 53 -25.85 -27.73 -11.24
CA ASP A 53 -26.72 -28.89 -10.97
C ASP A 53 -27.32 -29.48 -12.27
N ARG A 54 -27.24 -28.74 -13.38
CA ARG A 54 -27.69 -29.12 -14.71
C ARG A 54 -26.53 -29.45 -15.67
N GLY A 55 -25.37 -29.87 -15.11
CA GLY A 55 -24.16 -30.15 -15.86
C GLY A 55 -23.21 -28.97 -16.02
N GLU A 56 -22.14 -29.17 -16.75
CA GLU A 56 -21.17 -28.13 -17.04
C GLU A 56 -21.73 -27.08 -17.99
N ARG A 57 -21.61 -25.81 -17.67
CA ARG A 57 -22.11 -24.68 -18.47
C ARG A 57 -21.02 -23.64 -18.67
N ALA A 58 -21.02 -23.05 -19.84
CA ALA A 58 -20.13 -21.96 -20.24
C ALA A 58 -20.85 -20.63 -20.06
N PHE A 59 -20.21 -19.70 -19.35
CA PHE A 59 -20.72 -18.38 -19.05
C PHE A 59 -19.79 -17.32 -19.64
N PRO A 60 -20.30 -16.33 -20.41
CA PRO A 60 -19.49 -15.25 -20.93
C PRO A 60 -19.08 -14.30 -19.80
N VAL A 61 -17.79 -13.89 -19.80
CA VAL A 61 -17.24 -12.91 -18.88
C VAL A 61 -17.34 -11.53 -19.47
N THR A 62 -18.08 -10.63 -18.82
CA THR A 62 -18.29 -9.27 -19.33
C THR A 62 -17.36 -8.25 -18.69
N GLY A 63 -16.74 -8.58 -17.56
CA GLY A 63 -15.80 -7.67 -16.93
C GLY A 63 -14.89 -8.34 -15.90
N VAL A 64 -13.75 -7.71 -15.69
CA VAL A 64 -12.78 -8.04 -14.65
C VAL A 64 -12.71 -6.86 -13.69
N PHE A 65 -13.08 -7.08 -12.42
CA PHE A 65 -13.09 -6.04 -11.40
C PHE A 65 -11.96 -6.21 -10.38
N TYR A 66 -11.54 -5.10 -9.78
CA TYR A 66 -10.56 -5.15 -8.70
C TYR A 66 -11.20 -5.67 -7.41
N ASP A 67 -10.57 -6.68 -6.83
CA ASP A 67 -10.95 -7.25 -5.53
C ASP A 67 -9.70 -7.62 -4.75
N TYR A 68 -9.64 -7.13 -3.53
CA TYR A 68 -8.52 -7.36 -2.61
C TYR A 68 -8.91 -8.29 -1.44
N GLY A 69 -10.14 -8.78 -1.44
CA GLY A 69 -10.70 -9.59 -0.36
C GLY A 69 -10.31 -11.08 -0.41
N SER A 70 -9.98 -11.59 -1.61
CA SER A 70 -9.65 -13.00 -1.79
C SER A 70 -8.52 -13.20 -2.79
N SER A 71 -7.48 -13.93 -2.37
CA SER A 71 -6.40 -14.37 -3.26
C SER A 71 -6.84 -15.51 -4.22
N ALA A 72 -7.89 -16.26 -3.87
CA ALA A 72 -8.45 -17.28 -4.73
C ALA A 72 -9.26 -16.69 -5.90
N GLY A 73 -9.76 -15.47 -5.71
CA GLY A 73 -10.64 -14.79 -6.63
C GLY A 73 -12.12 -15.13 -6.45
N VAL A 74 -12.95 -14.32 -7.07
CA VAL A 74 -14.41 -14.39 -6.96
C VAL A 74 -15.04 -14.31 -8.34
N VAL A 75 -16.07 -15.12 -8.56
CA VAL A 75 -16.97 -15.07 -9.72
C VAL A 75 -18.31 -14.51 -9.25
N VAL A 76 -18.81 -13.47 -9.92
CA VAL A 76 -20.07 -12.82 -9.56
C VAL A 76 -21.05 -12.92 -10.73
N MET A 77 -22.25 -13.34 -10.42
CA MET A 77 -23.38 -13.43 -11.37
C MET A 77 -24.66 -12.93 -10.72
N SER A 78 -25.68 -12.67 -11.53
CA SER A 78 -26.99 -12.29 -11.02
C SER A 78 -27.66 -13.48 -10.31
N ARG A 79 -28.51 -13.19 -9.32
CA ARG A 79 -29.32 -14.22 -8.65
C ARG A 79 -30.23 -14.93 -9.64
N ARG A 80 -30.77 -14.22 -10.63
CA ARG A 80 -31.59 -14.79 -11.71
C ARG A 80 -30.84 -15.89 -12.47
N THR A 81 -29.59 -15.61 -12.87
CA THR A 81 -28.71 -16.59 -13.54
C THR A 81 -28.44 -17.78 -12.64
N TYR A 82 -28.13 -17.52 -11.36
CA TYR A 82 -27.87 -18.59 -10.39
C TYR A 82 -29.08 -19.52 -10.24
N ASP A 83 -30.28 -18.97 -9.99
CA ASP A 83 -31.51 -19.74 -9.78
C ASP A 83 -31.94 -20.57 -11.01
N ARG A 84 -31.43 -20.23 -12.21
CA ARG A 84 -31.68 -20.99 -13.44
C ARG A 84 -30.86 -22.27 -13.52
N PHE A 85 -29.66 -22.28 -12.96
CA PHE A 85 -28.71 -23.39 -13.14
C PHE A 85 -28.39 -24.15 -11.86
N TRP A 86 -28.70 -23.57 -10.67
CA TRP A 86 -28.51 -24.21 -9.37
C TRP A 86 -29.83 -24.25 -8.60
N ASP A 87 -30.04 -25.36 -7.91
CA ASP A 87 -31.28 -25.57 -7.12
C ASP A 87 -31.13 -25.08 -5.67
N ASP A 88 -30.02 -24.41 -5.32
CA ASP A 88 -29.76 -23.84 -4.00
C ASP A 88 -30.46 -22.49 -3.82
N ARG A 89 -31.53 -22.50 -3.03
CA ARG A 89 -32.35 -21.31 -2.71
C ARG A 89 -31.87 -20.56 -1.46
N ARG A 90 -30.83 -21.02 -0.80
CA ARG A 90 -30.32 -20.41 0.44
C ARG A 90 -29.73 -19.04 0.15
N ILE A 91 -29.87 -18.15 1.16
CA ILE A 91 -29.29 -16.82 1.16
C ILE A 91 -28.22 -16.80 2.23
N SER A 92 -26.98 -16.48 1.85
CA SER A 92 -25.85 -16.42 2.78
C SER A 92 -25.75 -15.08 3.51
N SER A 93 -26.17 -14.00 2.88
CA SER A 93 -26.15 -12.66 3.47
C SER A 93 -27.20 -11.77 2.83
N LEU A 94 -27.71 -10.83 3.61
CA LEU A 94 -28.68 -9.82 3.19
C LEU A 94 -28.17 -8.44 3.60
N ALA A 95 -28.12 -7.51 2.64
CA ALA A 95 -27.85 -6.11 2.92
C ALA A 95 -29.18 -5.38 3.15
N ILE A 96 -29.32 -4.72 4.29
CA ILE A 96 -30.50 -3.94 4.64
C ILE A 96 -30.12 -2.47 4.67
N GLU A 97 -30.81 -1.68 3.88
CA GLU A 97 -30.69 -0.23 3.93
C GLU A 97 -31.70 0.36 4.91
N VAL A 98 -31.19 1.20 5.78
CA VAL A 98 -31.99 1.91 6.78
C VAL A 98 -32.35 3.28 6.21
N LYS A 99 -33.58 3.71 6.40
CA LYS A 99 -34.02 5.06 6.00
C LYS A 99 -33.18 6.12 6.71
N PRO A 100 -32.95 7.29 6.10
CA PRO A 100 -32.08 8.33 6.68
C PRO A 100 -32.54 8.84 8.07
N ASP A 101 -33.83 8.75 8.36
CA ASP A 101 -34.48 9.18 9.59
C ASP A 101 -34.56 8.09 10.67
N ALA A 102 -34.22 6.85 10.36
CA ALA A 102 -34.28 5.74 11.30
C ALA A 102 -32.92 5.50 12.01
N ASP A 103 -32.98 5.17 13.29
CA ASP A 103 -31.80 4.79 14.04
C ASP A 103 -31.31 3.38 13.65
N PRO A 104 -30.10 3.25 13.08
CA PRO A 104 -29.54 1.95 12.74
C PRO A 104 -29.39 1.01 13.93
N GLY A 105 -29.17 1.56 15.15
CA GLY A 105 -29.04 0.78 16.37
C GLY A 105 -30.34 0.07 16.74
N ALA A 106 -31.44 0.80 16.71
CA ALA A 106 -32.79 0.27 16.98
C ALA A 106 -33.18 -0.79 15.95
N VAL A 107 -32.89 -0.56 14.66
CA VAL A 107 -33.16 -1.52 13.59
C VAL A 107 -32.35 -2.82 13.80
N MET A 108 -31.06 -2.71 14.14
CA MET A 108 -30.23 -3.88 14.42
C MET A 108 -30.73 -4.68 15.64
N ALA A 109 -31.19 -4.01 16.70
CA ALA A 109 -31.75 -4.67 17.88
C ALA A 109 -33.03 -5.44 17.53
N ALA A 110 -33.95 -4.81 16.80
CA ALA A 110 -35.19 -5.44 16.34
C ALA A 110 -34.93 -6.64 15.40
N LEU A 111 -33.92 -6.56 14.54
CA LEU A 111 -33.53 -7.68 13.67
C LEU A 111 -32.97 -8.86 14.48
N ARG A 112 -32.14 -8.60 15.47
CA ARG A 112 -31.60 -9.65 16.35
C ARG A 112 -32.70 -10.34 17.15
N GLU A 113 -33.63 -9.56 17.70
CA GLU A 113 -34.78 -10.07 18.46
C GLU A 113 -35.65 -10.97 17.58
N ARG A 114 -35.95 -10.56 16.36
CA ARG A 114 -36.76 -11.35 15.41
C ARG A 114 -36.06 -12.60 14.89
N ALA A 115 -34.74 -12.56 14.77
CA ALA A 115 -33.95 -13.71 14.35
C ALA A 115 -33.69 -14.68 15.50
N ALA A 116 -33.80 -14.23 16.75
CA ALA A 116 -33.56 -15.05 17.92
C ALA A 116 -34.51 -16.26 17.93
N GLY A 117 -33.91 -17.45 18.02
CA GLY A 117 -34.64 -18.73 18.06
C GLY A 117 -35.01 -19.33 16.71
N SER A 118 -34.82 -18.62 15.58
CA SER A 118 -35.06 -19.17 14.23
C SER A 118 -33.77 -19.52 13.48
N GLN A 119 -32.76 -18.66 13.56
CA GLN A 119 -31.47 -18.83 12.88
C GLN A 119 -30.36 -18.11 13.66
N ASP A 120 -29.14 -18.64 13.62
CA ASP A 120 -27.97 -17.94 14.12
C ASP A 120 -27.52 -16.88 13.10
N VAL A 121 -28.02 -15.66 13.25
CA VAL A 121 -27.80 -14.55 12.33
C VAL A 121 -26.87 -13.51 12.96
N VAL A 122 -25.77 -13.20 12.30
CA VAL A 122 -24.86 -12.13 12.70
C VAL A 122 -25.30 -10.81 12.06
N VAL A 123 -25.88 -9.91 12.85
CA VAL A 123 -26.27 -8.56 12.40
C VAL A 123 -25.17 -7.56 12.73
N ARG A 124 -24.58 -6.94 11.70
CA ARG A 124 -23.50 -5.94 11.83
C ARG A 124 -23.83 -4.70 11.00
N SER A 125 -23.47 -3.52 11.49
CA SER A 125 -23.52 -2.31 10.67
C SER A 125 -22.35 -2.26 9.70
N ASN A 126 -22.55 -1.66 8.52
CA ASN A 126 -21.47 -1.41 7.55
C ASN A 126 -20.36 -0.54 8.16
N ARG A 127 -20.72 0.39 9.05
CA ARG A 127 -19.77 1.21 9.78
C ARG A 127 -18.85 0.36 10.66
N ALA A 128 -19.42 -0.54 11.46
CA ALA A 128 -18.65 -1.45 12.31
C ALA A 128 -17.74 -2.40 11.51
N LEU A 129 -18.23 -2.90 10.36
CA LEU A 129 -17.43 -3.71 9.44
C LEU A 129 -16.25 -2.92 8.89
N ARG A 130 -16.49 -1.69 8.46
CA ARG A 130 -15.43 -0.80 7.95
C ARG A 130 -14.40 -0.46 9.02
N GLU A 131 -14.85 -0.11 10.23
CA GLU A 131 -13.97 0.20 11.36
C GLU A 131 -13.11 -1.02 11.74
N ALA A 132 -13.71 -2.20 11.82
CA ALA A 132 -12.97 -3.45 12.09
C ALA A 132 -11.94 -3.75 10.98
N SER A 133 -12.30 -3.55 9.72
CA SER A 133 -11.37 -3.73 8.59
C SER A 133 -10.22 -2.74 8.65
N LEU A 134 -10.49 -1.46 8.91
CA LEU A 134 -9.46 -0.44 9.07
C LEU A 134 -8.53 -0.75 10.24
N GLN A 135 -9.07 -1.19 11.37
CA GLN A 135 -8.26 -1.57 12.53
C GLN A 135 -7.30 -2.73 12.24
N ILE A 136 -7.74 -3.74 11.48
CA ILE A 136 -6.89 -4.85 11.03
C ILE A 136 -5.79 -4.30 10.10
N PHE A 137 -6.14 -3.42 9.16
CA PHE A 137 -5.20 -2.75 8.27
C PHE A 137 -4.15 -1.97 9.07
N ASP A 138 -4.57 -1.08 9.96
CA ASP A 138 -3.68 -0.25 10.78
C ASP A 138 -2.71 -1.10 11.61
N ARG A 139 -3.20 -2.19 12.19
CA ARG A 139 -2.37 -3.12 12.96
C ARG A 139 -1.32 -3.82 12.10
N THR A 140 -1.70 -4.23 10.90
CA THR A 140 -0.78 -4.88 9.94
C THR A 140 0.29 -3.89 9.46
N PHE A 141 -0.10 -2.65 9.17
CA PHE A 141 0.83 -1.61 8.72
C PHE A 141 1.66 -1.00 9.85
N ALA A 142 1.27 -1.14 11.13
CA ALA A 142 2.10 -0.74 12.27
C ALA A 142 3.47 -1.43 12.26
N ILE A 143 3.53 -2.71 11.89
CA ILE A 143 4.79 -3.47 11.74
C ILE A 143 5.67 -2.82 10.68
N THR A 144 5.10 -2.42 9.54
CA THR A 144 5.83 -1.71 8.47
C THR A 144 6.37 -0.36 8.97
N GLY A 145 5.62 0.35 9.82
CA GLY A 145 6.06 1.56 10.48
C GLY A 145 7.29 1.35 11.36
N VAL A 146 7.31 0.29 12.16
CA VAL A 146 8.47 -0.09 13.00
C VAL A 146 9.68 -0.42 12.14
N LEU A 147 9.51 -1.25 11.09
CA LEU A 147 10.58 -1.59 10.16
C LEU A 147 11.16 -0.33 9.47
N ARG A 148 10.30 0.59 9.05
CA ARG A 148 10.71 1.88 8.48
C ARG A 148 11.57 2.68 9.47
N THR A 149 11.14 2.77 10.73
CA THR A 149 11.89 3.49 11.78
C THR A 149 13.24 2.85 12.03
N LEU A 150 13.31 1.52 12.12
CA LEU A 150 14.56 0.79 12.28
C LEU A 150 15.50 1.02 11.08
N THR A 151 14.99 0.97 9.86
CA THR A 151 15.77 1.22 8.64
C THR A 151 16.37 2.64 8.64
N VAL A 152 15.57 3.64 9.01
CA VAL A 152 16.04 5.03 9.13
C VAL A 152 17.13 5.14 10.21
N ALA A 153 16.94 4.50 11.37
CA ALA A 153 17.92 4.51 12.45
C ALA A 153 19.26 3.87 12.04
N VAL A 154 19.21 2.71 11.40
CA VAL A 154 20.43 2.01 10.90
C VAL A 154 21.12 2.84 9.82
N ALA A 155 20.38 3.41 8.89
CA ALA A 155 20.91 4.29 7.85
C ALA A 155 21.59 5.54 8.45
N PHE A 156 20.97 6.15 9.48
CA PHE A 156 21.53 7.30 10.20
C PHE A 156 22.85 6.94 10.89
N ILE A 157 22.89 5.81 11.61
CA ILE A 157 24.12 5.33 12.29
C ILE A 157 25.22 5.04 11.26
N GLY A 158 24.89 4.37 10.14
CA GLY A 158 25.86 4.11 9.07
C GLY A 158 26.40 5.39 8.44
N MET A 159 25.53 6.38 8.19
CA MET A 159 25.94 7.68 7.67
C MET A 159 26.84 8.43 8.66
N LEU A 160 26.48 8.43 9.95
CA LEU A 160 27.31 9.03 11.01
C LEU A 160 28.69 8.39 11.06
N ALA A 161 28.78 7.06 11.04
CA ALA A 161 30.04 6.33 11.05
C ALA A 161 30.91 6.64 9.81
N ALA A 162 30.31 6.68 8.62
CA ALA A 162 31.01 7.02 7.39
C ALA A 162 31.54 8.47 7.40
N LEU A 163 30.74 9.43 7.89
CA LEU A 163 31.17 10.82 8.02
C LEU A 163 32.25 11.01 9.07
N MET A 164 32.21 10.24 10.16
CA MET A 164 33.29 10.23 11.16
C MET A 164 34.59 9.70 10.58
N ALA A 165 34.56 8.60 9.84
CA ALA A 165 35.74 8.03 9.17
C ALA A 165 36.32 9.05 8.15
N LEU A 166 35.47 9.63 7.29
CA LEU A 166 35.89 10.64 6.32
C LEU A 166 36.47 11.89 7.02
N GLY A 167 35.90 12.26 8.17
CA GLY A 167 36.42 13.37 9.00
C GLY A 167 37.81 13.13 9.53
N LEU A 168 38.12 11.89 9.94
CA LEU A 168 39.47 11.52 10.39
C LEU A 168 40.47 11.56 9.22
N GLU A 169 40.12 11.01 8.06
CA GLU A 169 40.95 11.05 6.86
C GLU A 169 41.28 12.48 6.42
N ARG A 170 40.32 13.41 6.53
CA ARG A 170 40.45 14.80 6.11
C ARG A 170 40.92 15.76 7.23
N ALA A 171 41.19 15.27 8.43
CA ALA A 171 41.58 16.10 9.54
C ALA A 171 42.84 16.94 9.22
N ARG A 172 43.79 16.36 8.50
CA ARG A 172 45.04 17.04 8.06
C ARG A 172 44.73 18.15 7.03
N GLU A 173 43.87 17.89 6.04
CA GLU A 173 43.48 18.90 5.05
C GLU A 173 42.81 20.10 5.72
N ILE A 174 41.93 19.84 6.67
CA ILE A 174 41.23 20.87 7.45
C ILE A 174 42.21 21.64 8.34
N GLY A 175 43.19 20.94 8.94
CA GLY A 175 44.25 21.55 9.70
C GLY A 175 45.07 22.55 8.86
N VAL A 176 45.45 22.20 7.64
CA VAL A 176 46.13 23.06 6.67
C VAL A 176 45.28 24.26 6.29
N LEU A 177 44.00 24.06 6.02
CA LEU A 177 43.06 25.16 5.68
C LEU A 177 42.92 26.15 6.86
N ARG A 178 42.94 25.67 8.10
CA ARG A 178 42.92 26.53 9.30
C ARG A 178 44.20 27.32 9.47
N THR A 179 45.36 26.78 9.16
CA THR A 179 46.64 27.51 9.18
C THR A 179 46.70 28.59 8.11
N LEU A 180 45.96 28.40 6.96
CA LEU A 180 45.77 29.38 5.90
C LEU A 180 44.72 30.49 6.25
N GLY A 181 44.15 30.45 7.47
CA GLY A 181 43.28 31.51 7.98
C GLY A 181 41.77 31.22 7.97
N LEU A 182 41.35 29.95 7.65
CA LEU A 182 39.93 29.63 7.79
C LEU A 182 39.49 29.67 9.25
N THR A 183 38.37 30.35 9.49
CA THR A 183 37.75 30.42 10.81
C THR A 183 37.01 29.10 11.13
N PRO A 184 36.87 28.73 12.41
CA PRO A 184 36.09 27.56 12.82
C PRO A 184 34.68 27.52 12.24
N ARG A 185 34.03 28.66 12.11
CA ARG A 185 32.68 28.81 11.54
C ARG A 185 32.66 28.47 10.04
N GLN A 186 33.70 28.88 9.29
CA GLN A 186 33.83 28.55 7.87
C GLN A 186 34.04 27.06 7.67
N VAL A 187 34.86 26.43 8.50
CA VAL A 187 35.06 24.94 8.48
C VAL A 187 33.75 24.24 8.76
N TRP A 188 33.02 24.67 9.80
CA TRP A 188 31.72 24.10 10.15
C TRP A 188 30.71 24.21 8.99
N VAL A 189 30.59 25.40 8.37
CA VAL A 189 29.71 25.60 7.22
C VAL A 189 30.12 24.75 6.02
N LEU A 190 31.42 24.65 5.73
CA LEU A 190 31.95 23.85 4.63
C LEU A 190 31.57 22.38 4.79
N VAL A 191 31.84 21.80 5.96
CA VAL A 191 31.55 20.39 6.25
C VAL A 191 30.05 20.12 6.21
N THR A 192 29.25 21.01 6.83
CA THR A 192 27.79 20.88 6.82
C THR A 192 27.20 21.00 5.40
N ALA A 193 27.69 21.91 4.58
CA ALA A 193 27.27 22.02 3.19
C ALA A 193 27.64 20.79 2.36
N GLN A 194 28.85 20.25 2.57
CA GLN A 194 29.30 19.04 1.90
C GLN A 194 28.46 17.82 2.29
N THR A 195 28.15 17.65 3.58
CA THR A 195 27.29 16.55 4.04
C THR A 195 25.86 16.71 3.54
N GLY A 196 25.33 17.94 3.50
CA GLY A 196 24.01 18.23 2.91
C GLY A 196 23.96 17.92 1.42
N LEU A 197 25.00 18.26 0.66
CA LEU A 197 25.11 17.91 -0.76
C LEU A 197 25.17 16.40 -0.98
N MET A 198 25.95 15.67 -0.16
CA MET A 198 25.99 14.20 -0.19
C MET A 198 24.61 13.59 0.10
N GLY A 199 23.89 14.13 1.10
CA GLY A 199 22.52 13.72 1.39
C GLY A 199 21.54 13.99 0.24
N LEU A 200 21.69 15.12 -0.45
CA LEU A 200 20.89 15.44 -1.63
C LEU A 200 21.17 14.47 -2.79
N LEU A 201 22.41 14.22 -3.10
CA LEU A 201 22.80 13.28 -4.17
C LEU A 201 22.33 11.85 -3.84
N ALA A 202 22.53 11.40 -2.59
CA ALA A 202 22.04 10.10 -2.13
C ALA A 202 20.52 9.99 -2.23
N GLY A 203 19.79 11.03 -1.79
CA GLY A 203 18.34 11.10 -1.90
C GLY A 203 17.84 11.05 -3.34
N LEU A 204 18.46 11.79 -4.25
CA LEU A 204 18.12 11.77 -5.67
C LEU A 204 18.39 10.40 -6.32
N LEU A 205 19.50 9.76 -5.97
CA LEU A 205 19.84 8.42 -6.47
C LEU A 205 18.94 7.33 -5.88
N ALA A 206 18.43 7.53 -4.67
CA ALA A 206 17.50 6.58 -4.03
C ALA A 206 16.12 6.57 -4.72
N VAL A 207 15.70 7.65 -5.40
CA VAL A 207 14.40 7.72 -6.08
C VAL A 207 14.26 6.64 -7.16
N PRO A 208 15.14 6.54 -8.18
CA PRO A 208 15.00 5.50 -9.20
C PRO A 208 15.11 4.09 -8.63
N GLY A 209 15.99 3.87 -7.63
CA GLY A 209 16.08 2.58 -6.94
C GLY A 209 14.80 2.21 -6.20
N GLY A 210 14.21 3.16 -5.48
CA GLY A 210 12.94 2.98 -4.78
C GLY A 210 11.77 2.72 -5.74
N LEU A 211 11.71 3.42 -6.87
CA LEU A 211 10.69 3.20 -7.91
C LEU A 211 10.83 1.83 -8.56
N LEU A 212 12.05 1.39 -8.85
CA LEU A 212 12.31 0.05 -9.39
C LEU A 212 11.86 -1.04 -8.40
N LEU A 213 12.19 -0.87 -7.11
CA LEU A 213 11.78 -1.80 -6.07
C LEU A 213 10.24 -1.83 -5.92
N ALA A 214 9.58 -0.69 -5.93
CA ALA A 214 8.12 -0.59 -5.88
C ALA A 214 7.48 -1.28 -7.09
N TRP A 215 8.03 -1.10 -8.29
CA TRP A 215 7.57 -1.78 -9.50
C TRP A 215 7.69 -3.31 -9.38
N VAL A 216 8.84 -3.82 -8.95
CA VAL A 216 9.05 -5.26 -8.73
C VAL A 216 8.07 -5.79 -7.68
N LEU A 217 7.90 -5.08 -6.58
CA LEU A 217 7.01 -5.49 -5.49
C LEU A 217 5.55 -5.58 -5.96
N VAL A 218 5.06 -4.56 -6.66
CA VAL A 218 3.66 -4.46 -7.08
C VAL A 218 3.35 -5.38 -8.26
N PHE A 219 4.15 -5.34 -9.31
CA PHE A 219 3.81 -6.03 -10.56
C PHE A 219 4.33 -7.47 -10.63
N ILE A 220 5.39 -7.80 -9.89
CA ILE A 220 5.94 -9.16 -9.91
C ILE A 220 5.55 -9.92 -8.65
N ILE A 221 5.95 -9.44 -7.46
CA ILE A 221 5.78 -10.19 -6.22
C ILE A 221 4.31 -10.24 -5.83
N ASN A 222 3.64 -9.10 -5.75
CA ASN A 222 2.25 -9.02 -5.30
C ASN A 222 1.30 -9.79 -6.24
N ARG A 223 1.49 -9.64 -7.55
CA ARG A 223 0.72 -10.38 -8.55
C ARG A 223 0.92 -11.89 -8.47
N ARG A 224 2.15 -12.35 -8.21
CA ARG A 224 2.44 -13.80 -8.05
C ARG A 224 1.92 -14.37 -6.74
N SER A 225 2.01 -13.61 -5.66
CA SER A 225 1.62 -14.08 -4.32
C SER A 225 0.12 -14.02 -4.09
N PHE A 226 -0.53 -12.95 -4.52
CA PHE A 226 -1.94 -12.67 -4.20
C PHE A 226 -2.86 -12.64 -5.43
N GLY A 227 -2.31 -12.58 -6.63
CA GLY A 227 -3.08 -12.55 -7.87
C GLY A 227 -3.70 -11.20 -8.23
N TRP A 228 -3.52 -10.15 -7.40
CA TRP A 228 -4.02 -8.79 -7.66
C TRP A 228 -2.89 -7.78 -7.77
N THR A 229 -3.18 -6.67 -8.44
CA THR A 229 -2.24 -5.56 -8.61
C THR A 229 -2.78 -4.32 -7.89
N MET A 230 -1.88 -3.56 -7.27
CA MET A 230 -2.22 -2.24 -6.72
C MET A 230 -2.00 -1.16 -7.77
N PRO A 231 -2.88 -0.17 -7.89
CA PRO A 231 -2.55 1.02 -8.64
C PRO A 231 -1.38 1.73 -7.95
N ILE A 232 -0.33 2.03 -8.72
CA ILE A 232 0.77 2.85 -8.21
C ILE A 232 0.33 4.31 -8.33
N ASP A 233 0.15 4.96 -7.20
CA ASP A 233 -0.05 6.40 -7.12
C ASP A 233 1.27 7.05 -6.73
N LEU A 234 1.95 7.62 -7.73
CA LEU A 234 3.22 8.32 -7.56
C LEU A 234 2.95 9.79 -7.24
N SER A 235 2.77 10.08 -5.96
CA SER A 235 2.70 11.47 -5.51
C SER A 235 4.10 12.09 -5.49
N PRO A 236 4.34 13.18 -6.24
CA PRO A 236 5.61 13.92 -6.20
C PRO A 236 5.98 14.38 -4.78
N ALA A 237 4.99 14.64 -3.95
CA ALA A 237 5.18 15.03 -2.56
C ALA A 237 5.89 13.93 -1.74
N ILE A 238 5.55 12.66 -1.96
CA ILE A 238 6.20 11.53 -1.26
C ILE A 238 7.66 11.40 -1.67
N LEU A 239 7.96 11.57 -2.97
CA LEU A 239 9.33 11.53 -3.47
C LEU A 239 10.15 12.68 -2.90
N LEU A 240 9.59 13.90 -2.89
CA LEU A 240 10.24 15.07 -2.32
C LEU A 240 10.49 14.91 -0.81
N GLN A 241 9.51 14.34 -0.06
CA GLN A 241 9.70 14.04 1.35
C GLN A 241 10.85 13.05 1.58
N GLY A 242 11.01 12.03 0.72
CA GLY A 242 12.11 11.09 0.78
C GLY A 242 13.47 11.76 0.61
N VAL A 243 13.60 12.63 -0.40
CA VAL A 243 14.83 13.40 -0.63
C VAL A 243 15.09 14.39 0.52
N ALA A 244 14.07 15.10 0.99
CA ALA A 244 14.19 16.03 2.11
C ALA A 244 14.63 15.32 3.40
N LEU A 245 14.08 14.12 3.67
CA LEU A 245 14.48 13.29 4.81
C LEU A 245 15.95 12.85 4.71
N SER A 246 16.41 12.48 3.51
CA SER A 246 17.81 12.12 3.25
C SER A 246 18.76 13.30 3.54
N VAL A 247 18.42 14.49 3.06
CA VAL A 247 19.20 15.70 3.32
C VAL A 247 19.23 16.02 4.82
N LEU A 248 18.07 15.98 5.47
CA LEU A 248 17.95 16.25 6.90
C LEU A 248 18.79 15.24 7.72
N ALA A 249 18.70 13.96 7.41
CA ALA A 249 19.47 12.93 8.08
C ALA A 249 20.99 13.11 7.88
N ALA A 250 21.43 13.48 6.67
CA ALA A 250 22.82 13.75 6.36
C ALA A 250 23.35 14.97 7.15
N VAL A 251 22.59 16.05 7.15
CA VAL A 251 22.96 17.27 7.91
C VAL A 251 23.05 16.95 9.40
N LEU A 252 22.05 16.29 9.97
CA LEU A 252 22.06 15.91 11.40
C LEU A 252 23.23 14.98 11.74
N ALA A 253 23.50 13.98 10.90
CA ALA A 253 24.64 13.09 11.09
C ALA A 253 25.99 13.83 10.95
N GLY A 254 26.04 14.85 10.10
CA GLY A 254 27.23 15.68 9.87
C GLY A 254 27.49 16.73 10.94
N LEU A 255 26.51 17.12 11.77
CA LEU A 255 26.68 18.17 12.77
C LEU A 255 27.77 17.87 13.79
N TYR A 256 27.81 16.65 14.32
CA TYR A 256 28.80 16.25 15.33
C TYR A 256 30.23 16.21 14.75
N PRO A 257 30.49 15.54 13.61
CA PRO A 257 31.80 15.60 12.96
C PRO A 257 32.24 17.03 12.61
N ALA A 258 31.33 17.83 12.05
CA ALA A 258 31.60 19.21 11.70
C ALA A 258 32.02 20.06 12.91
N TRP A 259 31.30 19.90 14.03
CA TRP A 259 31.66 20.59 15.29
C TRP A 259 33.02 20.14 15.80
N ARG A 260 33.30 18.84 15.83
CA ARG A 260 34.56 18.29 16.27
C ARG A 260 35.75 18.78 15.44
N MET A 261 35.61 18.79 14.12
CA MET A 261 36.62 19.30 13.20
C MET A 261 36.81 20.82 13.32
N ALA A 262 35.77 21.59 13.54
CA ALA A 262 35.86 23.04 13.74
C ALA A 262 36.53 23.40 15.05
N THR A 263 36.46 22.57 16.09
CA THR A 263 37.05 22.82 17.43
C THR A 263 38.42 22.18 17.63
N ALA A 264 38.84 21.30 16.70
CA ALA A 264 40.16 20.65 16.80
C ALA A 264 41.32 21.66 16.82
N VAL A 265 42.31 21.45 17.69
CA VAL A 265 43.46 22.32 17.78
C VAL A 265 44.40 22.02 16.61
N PRO A 266 44.79 22.99 15.76
CA PRO A 266 45.62 22.75 14.58
C PRO A 266 46.99 22.12 14.88
N ALA A 267 47.52 22.36 16.07
CA ALA A 267 48.83 21.84 16.51
C ALA A 267 48.80 20.31 16.75
N GLU A 268 47.70 19.75 17.18
CA GLU A 268 47.53 18.29 17.37
C GLU A 268 47.40 17.54 16.05
N ALA A 269 46.66 18.12 15.10
CA ALA A 269 46.42 17.54 13.77
C ALA A 269 47.72 17.44 12.91
N LEU A 270 48.78 18.18 13.25
CA LEU A 270 50.07 18.17 12.57
C LEU A 270 51.12 17.35 13.31
N ARG A 271 50.83 16.83 14.53
CA ARG A 271 51.78 16.17 15.42
C ARG A 271 51.63 14.64 15.44
N ASP A 272 50.57 14.08 14.91
CA ASP A 272 50.37 12.64 14.77
C ASP A 272 51.16 12.13 13.54
N GLU A 273 52.48 11.92 13.76
CA GLU A 273 53.37 11.03 13.00
C GLU A 273 53.62 9.79 13.80
#